data_772586dbc137a25ced99c71b84ae2b47
#
_entry.id   772586dbc137a25ced99c71b84ae2b47
#
_cell.length_a   1.000
_cell.length_b   1.000
_cell.length_c   1.000
_cell.angle_alpha   90.00
_cell.angle_beta   90.00
_cell.angle_gamma   90.00
#
_symmetry.space_group_name_H-M   'P 1'
#
loop_
_entity.id
_entity.type
_entity.pdbx_description
1 polymer ?
#
loop_
_entity_poly.entity_id
_entity_poly.type
_entity_poly.pdbx_seq_one_letter_code
_entity_poly.pdbx_strand_id
1 'polypeptide(L)'
;MTARKNRIRLVGALLVLVLSLSLGGCAMREGSADDGRLRVVTTLFPYYDFARAIAGGRADVTLLLAPGREAHSFEPTPLDAVTISRADVFIYNGGEGEVWADDMLDAVGEDIGTVLRMMDFVDAREEEFSEGMQGADSHDHAHDHDHDHDEPDAHDHELHDH
;
A
#
# COMPACT_ATOMS: atom_id res chain seq x y z
N MET A 1 35.22 -5.42 65.04
CA MET A 1 35.41 -5.73 63.57
C MET A 1 34.10 -6.03 62.85
N THR A 2 33.02 -6.39 63.50
CA THR A 2 31.70 -6.76 62.93
C THR A 2 30.90 -5.61 62.32
N ALA A 3 30.92 -4.43 62.92
CA ALA A 3 30.13 -3.28 62.48
C ALA A 3 30.53 -2.77 61.06
N ARG A 4 31.84 -2.81 60.72
CA ARG A 4 32.34 -2.38 59.39
C ARG A 4 31.91 -3.35 58.32
N LYS A 5 31.88 -4.66 58.54
CA LYS A 5 31.41 -5.69 57.57
C LYS A 5 29.94 -5.56 57.31
N ASN A 6 29.12 -5.23 58.30
CA ASN A 6 27.67 -5.05 58.12
C ASN A 6 27.36 -3.77 57.32
N ARG A 7 28.11 -2.69 57.48
CA ARG A 7 27.95 -1.46 56.69
C ARG A 7 28.29 -1.70 55.20
N ILE A 8 29.34 -2.47 54.95
CA ILE A 8 29.70 -2.81 53.57
C ILE A 8 28.65 -3.68 52.87
N ARG A 9 28.08 -4.62 53.62
CA ARG A 9 26.96 -5.49 53.09
C ARG A 9 25.69 -4.69 52.85
N LEU A 10 25.36 -3.73 53.71
CA LEU A 10 24.20 -2.85 53.55
C LEU A 10 24.37 -1.91 52.36
N VAL A 11 25.56 -1.33 52.17
CA VAL A 11 25.84 -0.48 51.00
C VAL A 11 25.80 -1.29 49.68
N GLY A 12 26.37 -2.51 49.72
CA GLY A 12 26.28 -3.42 48.56
C GLY A 12 24.86 -3.81 48.20
N ALA A 13 24.02 -4.14 49.17
CA ALA A 13 22.62 -4.46 48.97
C ALA A 13 21.82 -3.26 48.45
N LEU A 14 22.10 -2.06 48.94
CA LEU A 14 21.45 -0.83 48.45
C LEU A 14 21.85 -0.51 47.03
N LEU A 15 23.11 -0.75 46.68
CA LEU A 15 23.61 -0.51 45.31
C LEU A 15 23.03 -1.47 44.32
N VAL A 16 22.86 -2.74 44.67
CA VAL A 16 22.18 -3.76 43.83
C VAL A 16 20.70 -3.42 43.67
N LEU A 17 20.05 -2.93 44.75
CA LEU A 17 18.64 -2.52 44.68
C LEU A 17 18.43 -1.34 43.76
N VAL A 18 19.30 -0.32 43.80
CA VAL A 18 19.25 0.84 42.94
C VAL A 18 19.53 0.46 41.46
N LEU A 19 20.50 -0.44 41.24
CA LEU A 19 20.81 -0.94 39.90
C LEU A 19 19.66 -1.76 39.30
N SER A 20 18.96 -2.58 40.11
CA SER A 20 17.81 -3.35 39.63
C SER A 20 16.57 -2.47 39.32
N LEU A 21 16.39 -1.34 40.03
CA LEU A 21 15.32 -0.38 39.71
C LEU A 21 15.62 0.41 38.43
N SER A 22 16.91 0.65 38.09
CA SER A 22 17.27 1.39 36.86
C SER A 22 17.22 0.54 35.59
N LEU A 23 17.25 -0.81 35.69
CA LEU A 23 17.06 -1.68 34.52
C LEU A 23 15.59 -1.96 34.18
N GLY A 24 14.66 -1.62 35.07
CA GLY A 24 13.22 -1.79 34.83
C GLY A 24 12.51 -0.66 34.09
N GLY A 25 13.22 0.38 33.75
CA GLY A 25 12.66 1.54 33.07
C GLY A 25 13.20 1.71 31.66
N CYS A 26 12.44 1.27 30.70
CA CYS A 26 12.39 1.63 29.28
C CYS A 26 12.22 0.42 28.37
N ALA A 27 11.23 -0.40 28.64
CA ALA A 27 10.46 -0.90 27.53
C ALA A 27 9.51 0.23 27.13
N MET A 28 10.02 1.28 26.48
CA MET A 28 9.19 2.13 25.65
C MET A 28 8.72 1.24 24.50
N ARG A 29 7.62 0.58 24.75
CA ARG A 29 6.75 0.08 23.71
C ARG A 29 6.23 1.35 23.04
N GLU A 30 6.84 1.70 21.89
CA GLU A 30 6.18 2.52 20.90
C GLU A 30 4.99 1.73 20.35
N GLY A 31 4.04 1.44 21.23
CA GLY A 31 2.68 1.19 20.84
C GLY A 31 2.08 2.57 20.74
N SER A 32 1.62 2.97 19.57
CA SER A 32 0.59 3.98 19.45
C SER A 32 -0.36 3.75 20.62
N ALA A 33 -0.57 4.77 21.48
CA ALA A 33 -1.58 4.67 22.51
C ALA A 33 -2.84 4.24 21.77
N ASP A 34 -3.32 3.03 22.07
CA ASP A 34 -4.61 2.57 21.59
C ASP A 34 -5.62 3.50 22.28
N ASP A 35 -5.96 4.58 21.59
CA ASP A 35 -6.93 5.56 22.06
C ASP A 35 -8.37 5.05 21.89
N GLY A 36 -8.53 3.77 21.56
CA GLY A 36 -9.81 3.10 21.33
C GLY A 36 -10.49 3.52 20.04
N ARG A 37 -9.76 4.19 19.13
CA ARG A 37 -10.28 4.56 17.82
C ARG A 37 -10.02 3.45 16.81
N LEU A 38 -10.99 3.19 15.96
CA LEU A 38 -10.83 2.24 14.86
C LEU A 38 -9.82 2.78 13.84
N ARG A 39 -8.90 1.93 13.41
CA ARG A 39 -7.99 2.22 12.31
C ARG A 39 -8.61 1.73 11.01
N VAL A 40 -9.06 2.66 10.19
CA VAL A 40 -9.66 2.39 8.89
C VAL A 40 -8.66 2.77 7.82
N VAL A 41 -8.34 1.84 6.92
CA VAL A 41 -7.48 2.08 5.78
C VAL A 41 -8.31 1.95 4.51
N THR A 42 -8.18 2.90 3.59
CA THR A 42 -8.93 2.92 2.34
C THR A 42 -7.99 3.13 1.17
N THR A 43 -8.30 2.57 0.02
CA THR A 43 -7.50 2.75 -1.19
C THR A 43 -7.88 4.02 -1.94
N LEU A 44 -9.17 4.31 -2.09
CA LEU A 44 -9.69 5.39 -2.91
C LEU A 44 -10.34 6.50 -2.08
N PHE A 45 -10.28 7.71 -2.61
CA PHE A 45 -10.82 8.91 -1.96
C PHE A 45 -12.33 8.81 -1.60
N PRO A 46 -13.23 8.27 -2.43
CA PRO A 46 -14.63 8.16 -2.06
C PRO A 46 -14.86 7.37 -0.77
N TYR A 47 -14.16 6.25 -0.60
CA TYR A 47 -14.27 5.43 0.61
C TYR A 47 -13.67 6.11 1.83
N TYR A 48 -12.58 6.85 1.63
CA TYR A 48 -11.98 7.67 2.67
C TYR A 48 -12.96 8.72 3.19
N ASP A 49 -13.62 9.45 2.29
CA ASP A 49 -14.54 10.52 2.66
C ASP A 49 -15.78 9.94 3.36
N PHE A 50 -16.36 8.87 2.83
CA PHE A 50 -17.50 8.19 3.47
C PHE A 50 -17.14 7.62 4.84
N ALA A 51 -16.00 6.95 4.96
CA ALA A 51 -15.55 6.40 6.24
C ALA A 51 -15.39 7.50 7.29
N ARG A 52 -14.79 8.64 6.94
CA ARG A 52 -14.67 9.78 7.83
C ARG A 52 -16.02 10.37 8.24
N ALA A 53 -16.92 10.53 7.29
CA ALA A 53 -18.25 11.05 7.54
C ALA A 53 -19.04 10.16 8.50
N ILE A 54 -18.99 8.85 8.30
CA ILE A 54 -19.69 7.86 9.13
C ILE A 54 -19.03 7.76 10.51
N ALA A 55 -17.72 7.74 10.59
CA ALA A 55 -17.01 7.57 11.86
C ALA A 55 -17.16 8.79 12.80
N GLY A 56 -17.30 9.98 12.26
CA GLY A 56 -17.51 11.20 13.04
C GLY A 56 -16.43 11.40 14.12
N GLY A 57 -15.17 11.10 13.81
CA GLY A 57 -14.05 11.23 14.75
C GLY A 57 -13.79 10.00 15.66
N ARG A 58 -14.55 8.93 15.53
CA ARG A 58 -14.34 7.68 16.27
C ARG A 58 -13.37 6.71 15.59
N ALA A 59 -12.90 7.04 14.41
CA ALA A 59 -11.90 6.28 13.67
C ALA A 59 -10.78 7.20 13.18
N ASP A 60 -9.60 6.60 13.04
CA ASP A 60 -8.49 7.16 12.30
C ASP A 60 -8.53 6.56 10.89
N VAL A 61 -8.86 7.40 9.91
CA VAL A 61 -9.02 6.96 8.54
C VAL A 61 -7.79 7.37 7.73
N THR A 62 -7.16 6.40 7.09
CA THR A 62 -5.97 6.57 6.25
C THR A 62 -6.34 6.30 4.79
N LEU A 63 -5.93 7.18 3.88
CA LEU A 63 -6.03 7.00 2.44
C LEU A 63 -4.67 6.57 1.89
N LEU A 64 -4.60 5.44 1.19
CA LEU A 64 -3.36 4.95 0.59
C LEU A 64 -3.01 5.68 -0.71
N LEU A 65 -3.97 5.82 -1.61
CA LEU A 65 -3.74 6.55 -2.86
C LEU A 65 -3.92 8.04 -2.66
N ALA A 66 -2.85 8.79 -2.84
CA ALA A 66 -2.95 10.25 -2.87
C ALA A 66 -3.92 10.72 -3.96
N PRO A 67 -4.69 11.80 -3.76
CA PRO A 67 -5.60 12.33 -4.75
C PRO A 67 -4.91 12.54 -6.11
N GLY A 68 -5.56 12.11 -7.19
CA GLY A 68 -5.03 12.21 -8.55
C GLY A 68 -4.07 11.09 -8.97
N ARG A 69 -3.81 10.12 -8.10
CA ARG A 69 -3.10 8.88 -8.46
C ARG A 69 -4.07 7.86 -9.03
N GLU A 70 -3.65 7.15 -10.06
CA GLU A 70 -4.42 6.07 -10.65
C GLU A 70 -4.22 4.77 -9.88
N ALA A 71 -5.31 4.05 -9.63
CA ALA A 71 -5.28 2.83 -8.83
C ALA A 71 -4.53 1.69 -9.53
N HIS A 72 -4.72 1.51 -10.84
CA HIS A 72 -4.12 0.40 -11.59
C HIS A 72 -2.60 0.51 -11.77
N SER A 73 -2.03 1.70 -11.62
CA SER A 73 -0.58 1.92 -11.69
C SER A 73 0.06 2.14 -10.32
N PHE A 74 -0.67 1.88 -9.26
CA PHE A 74 -0.15 2.04 -7.91
C PHE A 74 0.76 0.87 -7.52
N GLU A 75 1.96 1.21 -7.08
CA GLU A 75 2.92 0.26 -6.53
C GLU A 75 2.99 0.43 -5.01
N PRO A 76 2.45 -0.53 -4.24
CA PRO A 76 2.47 -0.44 -2.79
C PRO A 76 3.90 -0.54 -2.24
N THR A 77 4.15 0.20 -1.18
CA THR A 77 5.42 0.15 -0.44
C THR A 77 5.34 -0.82 0.74
N PRO A 78 6.48 -1.26 1.31
CA PRO A 78 6.47 -2.02 2.56
C PRO A 78 5.78 -1.31 3.72
N LEU A 79 5.73 0.02 3.71
CA LEU A 79 5.02 0.80 4.71
C LEU A 79 3.50 0.67 4.54
N ASP A 80 3.03 0.61 3.31
CA ASP A 80 1.61 0.38 3.02
C ASP A 80 1.18 -1.01 3.50
N ALA A 81 2.02 -2.03 3.32
CA ALA A 81 1.79 -3.37 3.88
C ALA A 81 1.62 -3.33 5.40
N VAL A 82 2.52 -2.64 6.10
CA VAL A 82 2.43 -2.47 7.57
C VAL A 82 1.19 -1.68 7.96
N THR A 83 0.79 -0.70 7.17
CA THR A 83 -0.41 0.10 7.42
C THR A 83 -1.67 -0.76 7.28
N ILE A 84 -1.75 -1.55 6.22
CA ILE A 84 -2.86 -2.49 5.97
C ILE A 84 -2.93 -3.56 7.06
N SER A 85 -1.80 -4.18 7.43
CA SER A 85 -1.76 -5.24 8.46
C SER A 85 -2.24 -4.79 9.84
N ARG A 86 -2.22 -3.50 10.12
CA ARG A 86 -2.66 -2.92 11.39
C ARG A 86 -4.07 -2.36 11.33
N ALA A 87 -4.74 -2.46 10.19
CA ALA A 87 -6.08 -1.94 10.02
C ALA A 87 -7.11 -2.80 10.79
N ASP A 88 -8.02 -2.14 11.48
CA ASP A 88 -9.21 -2.79 12.01
C ASP A 88 -10.27 -2.97 10.92
N VAL A 89 -10.25 -2.08 9.91
CA VAL A 89 -11.07 -2.17 8.70
C VAL A 89 -10.24 -1.73 7.49
N PHE A 90 -10.19 -2.56 6.46
CA PHE A 90 -9.59 -2.23 5.17
C PHE A 90 -10.69 -2.17 4.09
N ILE A 91 -10.79 -1.06 3.36
CA ILE A 91 -11.81 -0.80 2.36
C ILE A 91 -11.14 -0.52 1.01
N TYR A 92 -11.43 -1.34 0.00
CA TYR A 92 -10.91 -1.17 -1.33
C TYR A 92 -12.00 -1.46 -2.39
N ASN A 93 -11.80 -0.98 -3.61
CA ASN A 93 -12.77 -1.20 -4.68
C ASN A 93 -12.76 -2.65 -5.15
N GLY A 94 -11.57 -3.18 -5.42
CA GLY A 94 -11.37 -4.46 -6.07
C GLY A 94 -11.47 -4.37 -7.59
N GLY A 95 -11.49 -5.54 -8.25
CA GLY A 95 -11.50 -5.64 -9.71
C GLY A 95 -10.14 -5.38 -10.35
N GLU A 96 -10.11 -5.28 -11.68
CA GLU A 96 -8.88 -5.17 -12.46
C GLU A 96 -8.05 -3.91 -12.14
N GLY A 97 -8.70 -2.86 -11.64
CA GLY A 97 -8.02 -1.61 -11.28
C GLY A 97 -7.24 -1.67 -9.97
N GLU A 98 -7.45 -2.68 -9.13
CA GLU A 98 -6.83 -2.77 -7.80
C GLU A 98 -6.33 -4.19 -7.48
N VAL A 99 -5.83 -4.93 -8.47
CA VAL A 99 -5.23 -6.28 -8.27
C VAL A 99 -4.14 -6.26 -7.23
N TRP A 100 -3.37 -5.18 -7.16
CA TRP A 100 -2.33 -4.99 -6.14
C TRP A 100 -2.87 -5.05 -4.70
N ALA A 101 -4.15 -4.68 -4.49
CA ALA A 101 -4.76 -4.75 -3.16
C ALA A 101 -5.03 -6.20 -2.74
N ASP A 102 -5.47 -7.04 -3.67
CA ASP A 102 -5.62 -8.49 -3.45
C ASP A 102 -4.25 -9.13 -3.17
N ASP A 103 -3.20 -8.80 -3.94
CA ASP A 103 -1.82 -9.27 -3.72
C ASP A 103 -1.27 -8.85 -2.34
N MET A 104 -1.61 -7.63 -1.90
CA MET A 104 -1.22 -7.15 -0.57
C MET A 104 -1.94 -7.89 0.54
N LEU A 105 -3.22 -8.18 0.40
CA LEU A 105 -3.99 -8.98 1.36
C LEU A 105 -3.41 -10.38 1.50
N ASP A 106 -3.04 -11.01 0.40
CA ASP A 106 -2.38 -12.31 0.40
C ASP A 106 -1.01 -12.26 1.10
N ALA A 107 -0.26 -11.19 0.92
CA ALA A 107 1.05 -11.03 1.53
C ALA A 107 1.01 -10.72 3.03
N VAL A 108 0.00 -9.99 3.48
CA VAL A 108 -0.16 -9.58 4.88
C VAL A 108 -0.79 -10.69 5.73
N GLY A 109 -1.57 -11.59 5.11
CA GLY A 109 -2.21 -12.73 5.78
C GLY A 109 -3.46 -12.38 6.56
N GLU A 110 -3.89 -13.29 7.45
CA GLU A 110 -5.17 -13.24 8.15
C GLU A 110 -5.22 -12.27 9.35
N ASP A 111 -4.14 -11.52 9.61
CA ASP A 111 -4.06 -10.62 10.78
C ASP A 111 -4.83 -9.30 10.61
N ILE A 112 -5.47 -9.09 9.46
CA ILE A 112 -6.29 -7.91 9.19
C ILE A 112 -7.68 -8.12 9.82
N GLY A 113 -8.26 -7.05 10.38
CA GLY A 113 -9.59 -7.08 10.95
C GLY A 113 -10.68 -7.38 9.91
N THR A 114 -11.49 -6.39 9.57
CA THR A 114 -12.55 -6.54 8.54
C THR A 114 -12.06 -6.04 7.19
N VAL A 115 -12.20 -6.86 6.14
CA VAL A 115 -11.91 -6.47 4.75
C VAL A 115 -13.24 -6.25 4.01
N LEU A 116 -13.38 -5.09 3.38
CA LEU A 116 -14.53 -4.72 2.57
C LEU A 116 -14.08 -4.47 1.12
N ARG A 117 -14.35 -5.44 0.26
CA ARG A 117 -14.21 -5.30 -1.18
C ARG A 117 -15.51 -4.75 -1.73
N MET A 118 -15.50 -3.49 -2.19
CA MET A 118 -16.73 -2.77 -2.50
C MET A 118 -17.46 -3.32 -3.74
N MET A 119 -16.74 -3.90 -4.69
CA MET A 119 -17.32 -4.57 -5.86
C MET A 119 -18.22 -5.75 -5.48
N ASP A 120 -18.03 -6.37 -4.30
CA ASP A 120 -18.86 -7.50 -3.86
C ASP A 120 -20.27 -7.08 -3.43
N PHE A 121 -20.49 -5.77 -3.22
CA PHE A 121 -21.75 -5.20 -2.76
C PHE A 121 -22.57 -4.53 -3.88
N VAL A 122 -22.09 -4.58 -5.13
CA VAL A 122 -22.75 -3.95 -6.27
C VAL A 122 -22.94 -4.95 -7.41
N ASP A 123 -24.06 -4.86 -8.12
CA ASP A 123 -24.28 -5.59 -9.37
C ASP A 123 -23.54 -4.84 -10.50
N ALA A 124 -22.29 -5.23 -10.74
CA ALA A 124 -21.53 -4.69 -11.87
C ALA A 124 -22.24 -5.05 -13.18
N ARG A 125 -22.47 -4.06 -14.05
CA ARG A 125 -23.02 -4.25 -15.40
C ARG A 125 -21.98 -3.83 -16.41
N GLU A 126 -21.94 -4.54 -17.53
CA GLU A 126 -21.18 -4.10 -18.68
C GLU A 126 -21.76 -2.77 -19.19
N GLU A 127 -20.88 -1.86 -19.57
CA GLU A 127 -21.25 -0.58 -20.14
C GLU A 127 -21.83 -0.82 -21.53
N GLU A 128 -23.10 -0.46 -21.74
CA GLU A 128 -23.72 -0.46 -23.06
C GLU A 128 -23.30 0.82 -23.80
N PHE A 129 -22.47 0.67 -24.82
CA PHE A 129 -22.10 1.79 -25.67
C PHE A 129 -23.31 2.27 -26.48
N SER A 130 -23.73 3.51 -26.29
CA SER A 130 -24.74 4.13 -27.15
C SER A 130 -24.15 4.42 -28.53
N GLU A 131 -25.00 4.39 -29.59
CA GLU A 131 -24.60 4.81 -30.93
C GLU A 131 -23.96 6.22 -30.89
N GLY A 132 -22.68 6.31 -31.29
CA GLY A 132 -21.89 7.54 -31.26
C GLY A 132 -20.76 7.60 -30.21
N MET A 133 -20.74 6.70 -29.21
CA MET A 133 -19.53 6.45 -28.44
C MET A 133 -18.63 5.52 -29.23
N GLN A 134 -17.48 6.02 -29.71
CA GLN A 134 -16.42 5.15 -30.22
C GLN A 134 -15.88 4.40 -29.00
N GLY A 135 -16.18 3.11 -28.90
CA GLY A 135 -15.46 2.23 -28.01
C GLY A 135 -13.97 2.37 -28.30
N ALA A 136 -13.14 2.24 -27.28
CA ALA A 136 -11.70 2.07 -27.48
C ALA A 136 -11.52 0.76 -28.26
N ASP A 137 -11.66 0.86 -29.59
CA ASP A 137 -11.43 -0.25 -30.49
C ASP A 137 -10.01 -0.73 -30.24
N SER A 138 -9.90 -1.99 -29.86
CA SER A 138 -8.67 -2.74 -29.98
C SER A 138 -8.17 -2.52 -31.41
N HIS A 139 -7.14 -1.68 -31.56
CA HIS A 139 -6.43 -1.54 -32.82
C HIS A 139 -5.70 -2.86 -33.09
N ASP A 140 -6.42 -3.77 -33.72
CA ASP A 140 -5.86 -4.95 -34.37
C ASP A 140 -5.08 -4.44 -35.59
N HIS A 141 -3.84 -4.03 -35.37
CA HIS A 141 -2.92 -3.70 -36.44
C HIS A 141 -2.37 -4.99 -37.04
N ALA A 142 -3.18 -5.62 -37.86
CA ALA A 142 -2.69 -6.58 -38.84
C ALA A 142 -1.85 -5.80 -39.85
N HIS A 143 -0.56 -5.64 -39.56
CA HIS A 143 0.41 -5.18 -40.53
C HIS A 143 0.77 -6.34 -41.45
N ASP A 144 -0.02 -6.47 -42.52
CA ASP A 144 0.36 -7.25 -43.67
C ASP A 144 1.43 -6.42 -44.43
N HIS A 145 2.70 -6.70 -44.18
CA HIS A 145 3.82 -6.17 -44.94
C HIS A 145 4.22 -7.18 -46.00
N ASP A 146 3.49 -7.17 -47.10
CA ASP A 146 4.01 -7.70 -48.39
C ASP A 146 5.10 -6.72 -48.90
N HIS A 147 6.35 -7.05 -48.63
CA HIS A 147 7.49 -6.44 -49.32
C HIS A 147 7.94 -7.32 -50.47
N ASP A 148 7.31 -7.11 -51.62
CA ASP A 148 7.91 -7.47 -52.90
C ASP A 148 9.08 -6.53 -53.17
N HIS A 149 10.30 -7.01 -53.03
CA HIS A 149 11.50 -6.37 -53.53
C HIS A 149 11.97 -7.15 -54.77
N ASP A 150 11.52 -6.71 -55.91
CA ASP A 150 12.19 -6.98 -57.18
C ASP A 150 12.76 -5.66 -57.74
N GLU A 151 13.99 -5.73 -58.00
CA GLU A 151 14.87 -5.31 -59.09
C GLU A 151 15.97 -4.29 -58.78
N PRO A 152 17.16 -4.56 -59.32
CA PRO A 152 18.37 -3.79 -59.07
C PRO A 152 18.61 -2.76 -60.15
N ASP A 153 18.74 -1.50 -59.84
CA ASP A 153 19.30 -0.50 -60.75
C ASP A 153 20.66 0.00 -60.29
N ALA A 154 21.62 -0.37 -61.10
CA ALA A 154 22.97 0.14 -61.10
C ALA A 154 22.99 1.62 -61.48
N HIS A 155 23.49 2.46 -60.61
CA HIS A 155 23.96 3.78 -60.94
C HIS A 155 25.39 4.01 -60.50
N ASP A 156 26.23 3.93 -61.51
CA ASP A 156 27.56 4.42 -61.66
C ASP A 156 27.58 5.96 -61.44
N HIS A 157 28.35 6.46 -60.50
CA HIS A 157 28.69 7.88 -60.46
C HIS A 157 30.12 8.09 -60.02
N GLU A 158 30.78 8.59 -61.00
CA GLU A 158 32.11 9.12 -61.11
C GLU A 158 32.54 10.02 -59.92
N LEU A 159 33.83 9.92 -59.71
CA LEU A 159 34.73 10.77 -58.96
C LEU A 159 34.65 12.24 -59.46
N HIS A 160 34.53 13.16 -58.50
CA HIS A 160 35.03 14.53 -58.69
C HIS A 160 35.78 14.97 -57.42
N ASP A 161 37.09 15.12 -57.63
CA ASP A 161 38.00 15.93 -56.82
C ASP A 161 37.52 17.39 -56.76
N HIS A 162 37.60 17.93 -55.53
CA HIS A 162 38.17 19.27 -55.24
C HIS A 162 38.25 19.44 -53.73
#